data_fb09e77a022e8343f86e6b3ce54c0cda
#
_entry.id   fb09e77a022e8343f86e6b3ce54c0cda
#
_cell.length_a   1.000
_cell.length_b   1.000
_cell.length_c   1.000
_cell.angle_alpha   90.00
_cell.angle_beta   90.00
_cell.angle_gamma   90.00
#
_symmetry.space_group_name_H-M   'P 1'
#
loop_
_entity.id
_entity.type
_entity.pdbx_description
1 polymer ?
#
loop_
_entity_poly.entity_id
_entity_poly.type
_entity_poly.pdbx_seq_one_letter_code
_entity_poly.pdbx_strand_id
1 'polypeptide(L)'
;ECGIAEQDMVSQAGSFATEGYIPIVHSFSSFLTSRPNEQIYNNSTENTKIIYSGFLAGLLPGGPGHSHQAVRDIASMSGINNLEMIQPNSEKQVKEFLNYSIKSPNNIYLRFCSIPFELPDKFDELSKLKKGHGNTISDGEELCIMTYSPILLNEICKSKKLLLENNINPKVISMPWLNVFDNNWIIKELNNLHLIIVEDHYVEGGFAEKISLAISRLDIDIKIDVIALEEVPKSGTNQEVLDYHGLSSEKIKEKILSLIQP
;
A
#
# COMPACT_ATOMS: atom_id res chain seq x y z
N GLU A 1 3.60 17.52 -21.25
CA GLU A 1 2.28 17.93 -20.73
C GLU A 1 1.19 17.48 -21.69
N CYS A 2 0.26 16.64 -21.21
CA CYS A 2 -0.81 16.06 -22.03
C CYS A 2 -2.20 16.66 -21.71
N GLY A 3 -2.29 17.59 -20.76
CA GLY A 3 -3.57 18.07 -20.25
C GLY A 3 -4.33 17.00 -19.45
N ILE A 4 -5.66 17.11 -19.36
CA ILE A 4 -6.51 16.10 -18.70
C ILE A 4 -6.83 15.00 -19.74
N ALA A 5 -5.84 14.18 -20.06
CA ALA A 5 -5.92 13.14 -21.09
C ALA A 5 -5.07 11.92 -20.73
N GLU A 6 -5.39 11.25 -19.61
CA GLU A 6 -4.60 10.13 -19.08
C GLU A 6 -4.51 8.95 -20.05
N GLN A 7 -5.56 8.70 -20.84
CA GLN A 7 -5.55 7.64 -21.85
C GLN A 7 -4.54 7.93 -22.97
N ASP A 8 -4.50 9.16 -23.46
CA ASP A 8 -3.54 9.58 -24.47
C ASP A 8 -2.11 9.57 -23.92
N MET A 9 -1.89 10.09 -22.70
CA MET A 9 -0.60 10.07 -22.02
C MET A 9 -0.03 8.64 -21.90
N VAL A 10 -0.85 7.68 -21.50
CA VAL A 10 -0.41 6.28 -21.34
C VAL A 10 -0.20 5.60 -22.68
N SER A 11 -1.00 5.91 -23.71
CA SER A 11 -0.79 5.42 -25.08
C SER A 11 0.52 5.94 -25.67
N GLN A 12 0.82 7.23 -25.49
CA GLN A 12 2.10 7.82 -25.92
C GLN A 12 3.27 7.16 -25.19
N ALA A 13 3.14 6.91 -23.88
CA ALA A 13 4.16 6.21 -23.09
C ALA A 13 4.44 4.81 -23.64
N GLY A 14 3.40 4.06 -24.09
CA GLY A 14 3.57 2.78 -24.77
C GLY A 14 4.44 2.91 -26.01
N SER A 15 4.16 3.89 -26.87
CA SER A 15 4.96 4.14 -28.07
C SER A 15 6.42 4.50 -27.75
N PHE A 16 6.68 5.33 -26.75
CA PHE A 16 8.06 5.61 -26.32
C PHE A 16 8.75 4.36 -25.77
N ALA A 17 8.03 3.51 -25.04
CA ALA A 17 8.60 2.28 -24.49
C ALA A 17 8.99 1.27 -25.58
N THR A 18 8.25 1.18 -26.69
CA THR A 18 8.62 0.34 -27.85
C THR A 18 9.90 0.81 -28.54
N GLU A 19 10.23 2.09 -28.45
CA GLU A 19 11.49 2.67 -28.94
C GLU A 19 12.65 2.55 -27.94
N GLY A 20 12.46 1.82 -26.82
CA GLY A 20 13.50 1.54 -25.84
C GLY A 20 13.69 2.60 -24.75
N TYR A 21 12.81 3.58 -24.67
CA TYR A 21 12.78 4.51 -23.54
C TYR A 21 12.11 3.86 -22.31
N ILE A 22 12.33 4.43 -21.13
CA ILE A 22 11.60 4.11 -19.90
C ILE A 22 10.75 5.32 -19.52
N PRO A 23 9.52 5.43 -20.04
CA PRO A 23 8.64 6.53 -19.72
C PRO A 23 8.23 6.50 -18.24
N ILE A 24 8.15 7.66 -17.61
CA ILE A 24 7.53 7.87 -16.31
C ILE A 24 6.31 8.73 -16.55
N VAL A 25 5.12 8.15 -16.38
CA VAL A 25 3.85 8.86 -16.48
C VAL A 25 3.33 9.12 -15.07
N HIS A 26 2.76 10.30 -14.83
CA HIS A 26 2.22 10.62 -13.52
C HIS A 26 0.89 11.38 -13.59
N SER A 27 0.01 11.05 -12.66
CA SER A 27 -1.25 11.75 -12.40
C SER A 27 -1.71 11.40 -11.00
N PHE A 28 -2.89 11.90 -10.56
CA PHE A 28 -3.51 11.41 -9.34
C PHE A 28 -3.79 9.91 -9.44
N SER A 29 -3.52 9.17 -8.37
CA SER A 29 -3.70 7.71 -8.35
C SER A 29 -5.11 7.29 -8.78
N SER A 30 -6.14 8.00 -8.30
CA SER A 30 -7.54 7.74 -8.66
C SER A 30 -7.79 7.86 -10.18
N PHE A 31 -7.14 8.78 -10.86
CA PHE A 31 -7.30 9.00 -12.30
C PHE A 31 -6.38 8.09 -13.13
N LEU A 32 -5.12 7.98 -12.72
CA LEU A 32 -4.13 7.16 -13.42
C LEU A 32 -4.51 5.68 -13.47
N THR A 33 -5.14 5.16 -12.41
CA THR A 33 -5.47 3.73 -12.34
C THR A 33 -6.84 3.39 -12.93
N SER A 34 -7.72 4.39 -13.09
CA SER A 34 -9.09 4.16 -13.58
C SER A 34 -9.29 4.57 -15.04
N ARG A 35 -8.85 5.77 -15.44
CA ARG A 35 -9.12 6.31 -16.77
C ARG A 35 -8.38 5.56 -17.88
N PRO A 36 -7.04 5.35 -17.79
CA PRO A 36 -6.24 4.66 -18.79
C PRO A 36 -6.04 3.18 -18.47
N ASN A 37 -6.90 2.53 -17.68
CA ASN A 37 -6.69 1.13 -17.25
C ASN A 37 -6.54 0.18 -18.45
N GLU A 38 -7.36 0.36 -19.52
CA GLU A 38 -7.24 -0.39 -20.75
C GLU A 38 -5.89 -0.18 -21.42
N GLN A 39 -5.40 1.07 -21.53
CA GLN A 39 -4.12 1.39 -22.16
C GLN A 39 -2.95 0.83 -21.34
N ILE A 40 -3.05 0.83 -20.01
CA ILE A 40 -2.05 0.18 -19.15
C ILE A 40 -2.02 -1.32 -19.40
N TYR A 41 -3.20 -1.96 -19.47
CA TYR A 41 -3.31 -3.39 -19.78
C TYR A 41 -2.72 -3.72 -21.16
N ASN A 42 -3.08 -2.97 -22.20
CA ASN A 42 -2.56 -3.18 -23.55
C ASN A 42 -1.03 -3.03 -23.62
N ASN A 43 -0.48 -1.97 -23.02
CA ASN A 43 0.97 -1.80 -22.92
C ASN A 43 1.64 -2.97 -22.20
N SER A 44 1.01 -3.49 -21.16
CA SER A 44 1.52 -4.65 -20.40
C SER A 44 1.57 -5.92 -21.28
N THR A 45 0.58 -6.15 -22.14
CA THR A 45 0.55 -7.31 -23.05
C THR A 45 1.62 -7.24 -24.15
N GLU A 46 2.08 -6.03 -24.48
CA GLU A 46 3.17 -5.79 -25.45
C GLU A 46 4.57 -5.81 -24.83
N ASN A 47 4.67 -6.16 -23.54
CA ASN A 47 5.91 -6.20 -22.76
C ASN A 47 6.68 -4.86 -22.75
N THR A 48 5.98 -3.76 -22.83
CA THR A 48 6.58 -2.43 -22.68
C THR A 48 7.02 -2.19 -21.22
N LYS A 49 8.02 -1.34 -21.04
CA LYS A 49 8.53 -0.94 -19.71
C LYS A 49 8.13 0.50 -19.39
N ILE A 50 7.18 0.68 -18.48
CA ILE A 50 6.65 1.99 -18.08
C ILE A 50 6.62 2.06 -16.54
N ILE A 51 6.92 3.24 -15.98
CA ILE A 51 6.76 3.55 -14.56
C ILE A 51 5.53 4.45 -14.41
N TYR A 52 4.51 3.95 -13.75
CA TYR A 52 3.27 4.65 -13.43
C TYR A 52 3.39 5.26 -12.04
N SER A 53 3.44 6.58 -11.95
CA SER A 53 3.60 7.35 -10.72
C SER A 53 2.27 7.97 -10.30
N GLY A 54 1.59 7.34 -9.35
CA GLY A 54 0.31 7.79 -8.82
C GLY A 54 0.50 8.56 -7.51
N PHE A 55 0.08 9.81 -7.44
CA PHE A 55 0.07 10.59 -6.20
C PHE A 55 -1.35 10.89 -5.71
N LEU A 56 -1.51 11.43 -4.50
CA LEU A 56 -2.76 11.42 -3.75
C LEU A 56 -3.33 9.99 -3.61
N ALA A 57 -2.44 9.03 -3.33
CA ALA A 57 -2.84 7.64 -3.15
C ALA A 57 -3.44 7.41 -1.76
N GLY A 58 -4.48 6.57 -1.71
CA GLY A 58 -5.18 6.21 -0.48
C GLY A 58 -6.33 7.13 -0.12
N LEU A 59 -6.69 7.07 1.15
CA LEU A 59 -7.85 7.77 1.72
C LEU A 59 -7.62 9.28 1.86
N LEU A 60 -6.39 9.73 2.05
CA LEU A 60 -6.06 11.11 2.34
C LEU A 60 -5.28 11.80 1.21
N PRO A 61 -5.49 13.12 0.98
CA PRO A 61 -6.28 14.06 1.79
C PRO A 61 -7.79 13.90 1.64
N GLY A 62 -8.52 14.12 2.74
CA GLY A 62 -9.98 13.99 2.76
C GLY A 62 -10.74 15.14 2.09
N GLY A 63 -10.12 16.32 1.98
CA GLY A 63 -10.78 17.53 1.47
C GLY A 63 -11.34 17.42 0.04
N PRO A 64 -10.61 16.87 -0.95
CA PRO A 64 -11.10 16.75 -2.32
C PRO A 64 -12.27 15.78 -2.51
N GLY A 65 -12.50 14.88 -1.56
CA GLY A 65 -13.59 13.90 -1.59
C GLY A 65 -13.32 12.66 -2.45
N HIS A 66 -14.31 11.77 -2.48
CA HIS A 66 -14.23 10.42 -3.03
C HIS A 66 -13.71 10.32 -4.47
N SER A 67 -13.87 11.33 -5.29
CA SER A 67 -13.38 11.33 -6.68
C SER A 67 -11.85 11.39 -6.77
N HIS A 68 -11.18 11.89 -5.74
CA HIS A 68 -9.72 12.03 -5.66
C HIS A 68 -9.09 11.03 -4.68
N GLN A 69 -9.86 10.48 -3.75
CA GLN A 69 -9.41 9.48 -2.80
C GLN A 69 -9.20 8.14 -3.52
N ALA A 70 -7.94 7.69 -3.63
CA ALA A 70 -7.59 6.50 -4.38
C ALA A 70 -7.68 5.24 -3.51
N VAL A 71 -8.90 4.88 -3.11
CA VAL A 71 -9.20 3.75 -2.22
C VAL A 71 -9.54 2.46 -2.96
N ARG A 72 -9.33 2.42 -4.27
CA ARG A 72 -9.55 1.26 -5.14
C ARG A 72 -8.47 1.08 -6.21
N ASP A 73 -7.39 1.83 -6.11
CA ASP A 73 -6.31 1.85 -7.10
C ASP A 73 -5.58 0.51 -7.16
N ILE A 74 -5.31 -0.12 -6.01
CA ILE A 74 -4.69 -1.46 -5.92
C ILE A 74 -5.57 -2.50 -6.62
N ALA A 75 -6.89 -2.49 -6.37
CA ALA A 75 -7.85 -3.37 -7.03
C ALA A 75 -7.86 -3.17 -8.54
N SER A 76 -7.94 -1.92 -9.00
CA SER A 76 -7.98 -1.57 -10.42
C SER A 76 -6.74 -2.04 -11.20
N MET A 77 -5.58 -2.06 -10.54
CA MET A 77 -4.30 -2.46 -11.15
C MET A 77 -3.99 -3.95 -10.98
N SER A 78 -4.80 -4.69 -10.23
CA SER A 78 -4.53 -6.08 -9.84
C SER A 78 -4.53 -7.07 -11.01
N GLY A 79 -5.31 -6.80 -12.05
CA GLY A 79 -5.41 -7.65 -13.24
C GLY A 79 -4.34 -7.38 -14.30
N ILE A 80 -3.43 -6.43 -14.08
CA ILE A 80 -2.39 -6.07 -15.05
C ILE A 80 -1.19 -7.03 -14.90
N ASN A 81 -0.89 -7.76 -15.96
CA ASN A 81 0.27 -8.65 -16.00
C ASN A 81 1.59 -7.84 -15.99
N ASN A 82 2.65 -8.44 -15.49
CA ASN A 82 3.99 -7.83 -15.44
C ASN A 82 4.03 -6.46 -14.75
N LEU A 83 3.14 -6.23 -13.77
CA LEU A 83 3.07 -5.02 -12.99
C LEU A 83 3.43 -5.31 -11.52
N GLU A 84 4.44 -4.61 -11.03
CA GLU A 84 4.76 -4.58 -9.60
C GLU A 84 4.20 -3.29 -8.98
N MET A 85 3.48 -3.42 -7.87
CA MET A 85 2.88 -2.29 -7.15
C MET A 85 3.67 -2.03 -5.87
N ILE A 86 4.07 -0.77 -5.67
CA ILE A 86 4.99 -0.39 -4.59
C ILE A 86 4.51 0.91 -3.94
N GLN A 87 4.53 0.95 -2.62
CA GLN A 87 4.26 2.13 -1.80
C GLN A 87 5.53 2.52 -1.01
N PRO A 88 6.32 3.49 -1.49
CA PRO A 88 7.42 4.04 -0.69
C PRO A 88 6.88 4.85 0.50
N ASN A 89 7.50 4.69 1.67
CA ASN A 89 7.06 5.32 2.92
C ASN A 89 8.01 6.39 3.45
N SER A 90 9.18 6.60 2.81
CA SER A 90 10.11 7.67 3.16
C SER A 90 10.83 8.20 1.92
N GLU A 91 11.50 9.35 2.06
CA GLU A 91 12.33 9.90 0.99
C GLU A 91 13.46 8.94 0.58
N LYS A 92 14.06 8.25 1.54
CA LYS A 92 15.06 7.19 1.28
C LYS A 92 14.46 6.08 0.42
N GLN A 93 13.29 5.56 0.83
CA GLN A 93 12.60 4.52 0.06
C GLN A 93 12.19 4.99 -1.33
N VAL A 94 11.75 6.23 -1.51
CA VAL A 94 11.45 6.79 -2.85
C VAL A 94 12.67 6.69 -3.76
N LYS A 95 13.85 7.09 -3.30
CA LYS A 95 15.10 7.01 -4.06
C LYS A 95 15.48 5.56 -4.39
N GLU A 96 15.37 4.67 -3.41
CA GLU A 96 15.69 3.24 -3.57
C GLU A 96 14.72 2.55 -4.55
N PHE A 97 13.41 2.79 -4.40
CA PHE A 97 12.41 2.20 -5.29
C PHE A 97 12.43 2.79 -6.71
N LEU A 98 12.76 4.06 -6.87
CA LEU A 98 12.94 4.63 -8.21
C LEU A 98 14.14 3.97 -8.92
N ASN A 99 15.26 3.80 -8.23
CA ASN A 99 16.41 3.07 -8.75
C ASN A 99 16.10 1.60 -9.07
N TYR A 100 15.31 0.94 -8.23
CA TYR A 100 14.79 -0.39 -8.48
C TYR A 100 13.90 -0.40 -9.72
N SER A 101 12.96 0.54 -9.81
CA SER A 101 11.99 0.65 -10.90
C SER A 101 12.65 0.79 -12.27
N ILE A 102 13.72 1.56 -12.36
CA ILE A 102 14.48 1.73 -13.61
C ILE A 102 15.14 0.40 -14.04
N LYS A 103 15.61 -0.39 -13.09
CA LYS A 103 16.33 -1.66 -13.35
C LYS A 103 15.42 -2.88 -13.52
N SER A 104 14.21 -2.84 -12.98
CA SER A 104 13.25 -3.93 -13.09
C SER A 104 12.80 -4.13 -14.54
N PRO A 105 12.66 -5.38 -15.02
CA PRO A 105 12.09 -5.62 -16.36
C PRO A 105 10.57 -5.39 -16.40
N ASN A 106 9.90 -5.38 -15.24
CA ASN A 106 8.44 -5.25 -15.12
C ASN A 106 8.00 -3.79 -15.17
N ASN A 107 6.76 -3.55 -15.56
CA ASN A 107 6.07 -2.30 -15.29
C ASN A 107 5.98 -2.07 -13.78
N ILE A 108 6.02 -0.80 -13.37
CA ILE A 108 5.96 -0.45 -11.94
C ILE A 108 4.85 0.55 -11.73
N TYR A 109 3.98 0.31 -10.76
CA TYR A 109 3.10 1.31 -10.19
C TYR A 109 3.68 1.78 -8.86
N LEU A 110 4.15 3.03 -8.83
CA LEU A 110 4.60 3.71 -7.61
C LEU A 110 3.42 4.51 -7.04
N ARG A 111 2.98 4.13 -5.86
CA ARG A 111 1.87 4.72 -5.14
C ARG A 111 2.40 5.69 -4.10
N PHE A 112 2.08 7.00 -4.23
CA PHE A 112 2.64 8.04 -3.36
C PHE A 112 1.58 8.70 -2.48
N CYS A 113 1.85 8.72 -1.18
CA CYS A 113 1.20 9.64 -0.25
C CYS A 113 1.68 11.06 -0.52
N SER A 114 0.75 12.01 -0.56
CA SER A 114 1.02 13.40 -0.95
C SER A 114 0.67 14.43 0.12
N ILE A 115 0.46 13.98 1.35
CA ILE A 115 0.29 14.86 2.51
C ILE A 115 1.47 14.68 3.46
N PRO A 116 1.81 15.68 4.28
CA PRO A 116 2.80 15.52 5.34
C PRO A 116 2.37 14.42 6.32
N PHE A 117 3.32 13.59 6.73
CA PHE A 117 3.14 12.56 7.75
C PHE A 117 4.42 12.40 8.56
N GLU A 118 4.26 11.86 9.75
CA GLU A 118 5.38 11.50 10.62
C GLU A 118 5.68 10.00 10.47
N LEU A 119 6.93 9.65 10.49
CA LEU A 119 7.38 8.27 10.54
C LEU A 119 7.86 7.91 11.94
N PRO A 120 7.80 6.63 12.32
CA PRO A 120 8.43 6.15 13.54
C PRO A 120 9.92 6.48 13.58
N ASP A 121 10.44 6.74 14.78
CA ASP A 121 11.87 6.95 15.00
C ASP A 121 12.70 5.84 14.35
N LYS A 122 13.81 6.22 13.70
CA LYS A 122 14.73 5.30 13.02
C LYS A 122 14.11 4.48 11.86
N PHE A 123 12.96 4.89 11.32
CA PHE A 123 12.32 4.18 10.20
C PHE A 123 13.32 3.90 9.07
N ASP A 124 14.09 4.88 8.64
CA ASP A 124 15.05 4.73 7.54
C ASP A 124 16.24 3.82 7.87
N GLU A 125 16.60 3.68 9.16
CA GLU A 125 17.62 2.73 9.62
C GLU A 125 17.10 1.27 9.61
N LEU A 126 15.84 1.09 10.00
CA LEU A 126 15.14 -0.21 10.02
C LEU A 126 14.72 -0.65 8.61
N SER A 127 14.48 0.32 7.72
CA SER A 127 14.01 0.08 6.36
C SER A 127 15.14 -0.41 5.46
N LYS A 128 14.95 -1.61 4.89
CA LYS A 128 15.88 -2.22 3.92
C LYS A 128 15.11 -2.65 2.69
N LEU A 129 15.56 -2.18 1.52
CA LEU A 129 14.98 -2.62 0.25
C LEU A 129 15.41 -4.05 -0.06
N LYS A 130 14.46 -4.96 0.04
CA LYS A 130 14.57 -6.31 -0.50
C LYS A 130 13.25 -6.71 -1.14
N LYS A 131 13.29 -7.25 -2.35
CA LYS A 131 12.09 -7.59 -3.12
C LYS A 131 11.20 -8.56 -2.34
N GLY A 132 9.93 -8.19 -2.20
CA GLY A 132 8.93 -8.99 -1.52
C GLY A 132 9.02 -9.02 0.02
N HIS A 133 9.91 -8.22 0.62
CA HIS A 133 10.07 -8.12 2.06
C HIS A 133 9.44 -6.84 2.62
N GLY A 134 8.78 -6.96 3.75
CA GLY A 134 8.45 -5.83 4.61
C GLY A 134 9.60 -5.48 5.57
N ASN A 135 9.41 -4.44 6.34
CA ASN A 135 10.34 -3.97 7.35
C ASN A 135 9.68 -4.04 8.74
N THR A 136 10.26 -4.79 9.65
CA THR A 136 9.82 -4.82 11.05
C THR A 136 10.21 -3.52 11.72
N ILE A 137 9.21 -2.73 12.10
CA ILE A 137 9.36 -1.42 12.73
C ILE A 137 9.49 -1.57 14.24
N SER A 138 8.75 -2.51 14.80
CA SER A 138 8.90 -2.89 16.21
C SER A 138 8.54 -4.35 16.40
N ASP A 139 9.28 -5.03 17.27
CA ASP A 139 8.98 -6.42 17.67
C ASP A 139 7.78 -6.47 18.62
N GLY A 140 7.19 -7.65 18.70
CA GLY A 140 6.06 -7.96 19.53
C GLY A 140 5.76 -9.46 19.53
N GLU A 141 4.79 -9.87 20.32
CA GLU A 141 4.43 -11.26 20.56
C GLU A 141 2.94 -11.48 20.23
N GLU A 142 2.59 -12.68 19.76
CA GLU A 142 1.23 -13.17 19.50
C GLU A 142 0.43 -12.40 18.42
N LEU A 143 0.63 -11.10 18.27
CA LEU A 143 -0.09 -10.22 17.35
C LEU A 143 0.88 -9.48 16.43
N CYS A 144 0.57 -9.47 15.14
CA CYS A 144 1.26 -8.67 14.14
C CYS A 144 0.29 -7.69 13.48
N ILE A 145 0.63 -6.40 13.46
CA ILE A 145 -0.10 -5.39 12.70
C ILE A 145 0.73 -5.01 11.48
N MET A 146 0.15 -5.16 10.30
CA MET A 146 0.82 -4.87 9.03
C MET A 146 0.09 -3.79 8.25
N THR A 147 0.84 -2.85 7.69
CA THR A 147 0.34 -1.84 6.75
C THR A 147 1.39 -1.49 5.71
N TYR A 148 0.93 -0.98 4.58
CA TYR A 148 1.80 -0.37 3.56
C TYR A 148 1.75 1.17 3.60
N SER A 149 0.71 1.74 4.20
CA SER A 149 0.47 3.19 4.21
C SER A 149 1.33 3.89 5.27
N PRO A 150 2.11 4.94 4.91
CA PRO A 150 2.91 5.67 5.88
C PRO A 150 2.06 6.41 6.92
N ILE A 151 0.85 6.85 6.53
CA ILE A 151 -0.09 7.52 7.44
C ILE A 151 -0.60 6.52 8.47
N LEU A 152 -1.06 5.34 8.01
CA LEU A 152 -1.57 4.31 8.90
C LEU A 152 -0.45 3.72 9.76
N LEU A 153 0.79 3.67 9.26
CA LEU A 153 1.94 3.25 10.07
C LEU A 153 2.11 4.16 11.29
N ASN A 154 1.98 5.48 11.12
CA ASN A 154 2.03 6.42 12.23
C ASN A 154 0.87 6.19 13.21
N GLU A 155 -0.36 6.03 12.71
CA GLU A 155 -1.53 5.75 13.54
C GLU A 155 -1.41 4.40 14.28
N ILE A 156 -0.87 3.36 13.63
CA ILE A 156 -0.58 2.07 14.25
C ILE A 156 0.47 2.20 15.36
N CYS A 157 1.52 2.98 15.15
CA CYS A 157 2.54 3.19 16.18
C CYS A 157 2.02 3.94 17.40
N LYS A 158 1.09 4.89 17.21
CA LYS A 158 0.35 5.54 18.30
C LYS A 158 -0.57 4.53 18.99
N SER A 159 -1.34 3.75 18.22
CA SER A 159 -2.23 2.70 18.73
C SER A 159 -1.46 1.65 19.55
N LYS A 160 -0.26 1.25 19.10
CA LYS A 160 0.60 0.32 19.86
C LYS A 160 0.90 0.83 21.27
N LYS A 161 1.19 2.13 21.43
CA LYS A 161 1.42 2.72 22.76
C LYS A 161 0.20 2.55 23.67
N LEU A 162 -1.00 2.73 23.12
CA LEU A 162 -2.27 2.53 23.85
C LEU A 162 -2.56 1.06 24.13
N LEU A 163 -2.17 0.14 23.23
CA LEU A 163 -2.32 -1.31 23.43
C LEU A 163 -1.36 -1.85 24.51
N LEU A 164 -0.17 -1.26 24.64
CA LEU A 164 0.76 -1.62 25.72
C LEU A 164 0.19 -1.36 27.11
N GLU A 165 -0.67 -0.34 27.28
CA GLU A 165 -1.40 -0.09 28.53
C GLU A 165 -2.39 -1.22 28.88
N ASN A 166 -2.79 -2.00 27.88
CA ASN A 166 -3.64 -3.19 28.03
C ASN A 166 -2.82 -4.50 28.05
N ASN A 167 -1.50 -4.44 28.23
CA ASN A 167 -0.55 -5.56 28.17
C ASN A 167 -0.53 -6.29 26.81
N ILE A 168 -0.85 -5.60 25.72
CA ILE A 168 -0.78 -6.13 24.36
C ILE A 168 0.40 -5.47 23.63
N ASN A 169 1.39 -6.26 23.24
CA ASN A 169 2.59 -5.80 22.54
C ASN A 169 2.65 -6.34 21.11
N PRO A 170 1.95 -5.72 20.14
CA PRO A 170 1.97 -6.19 18.77
C PRO A 170 3.31 -5.94 18.07
N LYS A 171 3.72 -6.89 17.22
CA LYS A 171 4.73 -6.66 16.18
C LYS A 171 4.15 -5.69 15.16
N VAL A 172 4.95 -4.74 14.65
CA VAL A 172 4.49 -3.80 13.61
C VAL A 172 5.38 -3.95 12.37
N ILE A 173 4.74 -4.18 11.23
CA ILE A 173 5.42 -4.34 9.94
C ILE A 173 4.92 -3.29 8.95
N SER A 174 5.89 -2.60 8.31
CA SER A 174 5.66 -1.78 7.13
C SER A 174 5.97 -2.60 5.87
N MET A 175 4.97 -2.84 5.01
CA MET A 175 5.09 -3.67 3.81
C MET A 175 4.98 -2.84 2.54
N PRO A 176 6.10 -2.40 1.93
CA PRO A 176 6.06 -1.52 0.76
C PRO A 176 5.64 -2.23 -0.52
N TRP A 177 5.69 -3.55 -0.59
CA TRP A 177 5.30 -4.35 -1.75
C TRP A 177 3.83 -4.74 -1.67
N LEU A 178 3.03 -4.35 -2.66
CA LEU A 178 1.58 -4.54 -2.61
C LEU A 178 1.11 -5.82 -3.30
N ASN A 179 1.92 -6.41 -4.18
CA ASN A 179 1.58 -7.63 -4.92
C ASN A 179 2.77 -8.57 -5.17
N VAL A 180 3.90 -8.30 -4.54
CA VAL A 180 5.11 -9.13 -4.64
C VAL A 180 5.51 -9.54 -3.23
N PHE A 181 5.57 -10.85 -2.96
CA PHE A 181 5.84 -11.38 -1.62
C PHE A 181 6.90 -12.48 -1.66
N ASP A 182 7.84 -12.44 -0.72
CA ASP A 182 8.80 -13.52 -0.49
C ASP A 182 8.23 -14.51 0.52
N ASN A 183 7.96 -15.74 0.08
CA ASN A 183 7.34 -16.78 0.89
C ASN A 183 8.16 -17.12 2.15
N ASN A 184 9.48 -17.20 2.03
CA ASN A 184 10.34 -17.51 3.16
C ASN A 184 10.33 -16.40 4.20
N TRP A 185 10.26 -15.15 3.73
CA TRP A 185 10.12 -13.99 4.60
C TRP A 185 8.78 -14.01 5.34
N ILE A 186 7.67 -14.28 4.64
CA ILE A 186 6.33 -14.40 5.25
C ILE A 186 6.34 -15.46 6.35
N ILE A 187 6.81 -16.68 6.04
CA ILE A 187 6.88 -17.78 7.02
C ILE A 187 7.68 -17.35 8.25
N LYS A 188 8.87 -16.78 8.04
CA LYS A 188 9.73 -16.35 9.13
C LYS A 188 9.11 -15.27 10.02
N GLU A 189 8.48 -14.27 9.41
CA GLU A 189 8.03 -13.09 10.14
C GLU A 189 6.64 -13.24 10.75
N LEU A 190 5.77 -14.09 10.18
CA LEU A 190 4.37 -14.20 10.56
C LEU A 190 3.98 -15.53 11.23
N ASN A 191 4.89 -16.52 11.25
CA ASN A 191 4.55 -17.85 11.78
C ASN A 191 4.00 -17.76 13.22
N ASN A 192 2.85 -18.39 13.46
CA ASN A 192 2.14 -18.43 14.73
C ASN A 192 1.66 -17.06 15.27
N LEU A 193 1.63 -16.00 14.46
CA LEU A 193 1.10 -14.71 14.86
C LEU A 193 -0.32 -14.52 14.33
N HIS A 194 -1.20 -13.89 15.14
CA HIS A 194 -2.45 -13.35 14.63
C HIS A 194 -2.13 -12.09 13.81
N LEU A 195 -2.37 -12.11 12.51
CA LEU A 195 -2.09 -11.00 11.60
C LEU A 195 -3.31 -10.07 11.48
N ILE A 196 -3.14 -8.80 11.81
CA ILE A 196 -4.13 -7.75 11.54
C ILE A 196 -3.57 -6.83 10.47
N ILE A 197 -4.25 -6.75 9.34
CA ILE A 197 -3.88 -5.87 8.22
C ILE A 197 -4.69 -4.60 8.32
N VAL A 198 -4.01 -3.44 8.26
CA VAL A 198 -4.65 -2.13 8.30
C VAL A 198 -4.35 -1.42 6.98
N GLU A 199 -5.39 -1.10 6.21
CA GLU A 199 -5.22 -0.50 4.87
C GLU A 199 -6.18 0.67 4.60
N ASP A 200 -5.71 1.65 3.83
CA ASP A 200 -6.46 2.81 3.36
C ASP A 200 -7.11 2.57 1.97
N HIS A 201 -7.67 1.38 1.82
CA HIS A 201 -8.29 0.85 0.61
C HIS A 201 -9.56 0.08 1.00
N TYR A 202 -10.42 -0.27 0.05
CA TYR A 202 -11.46 -1.29 0.27
C TYR A 202 -10.82 -2.66 0.50
N VAL A 203 -11.51 -3.54 1.24
CA VAL A 203 -11.07 -4.93 1.43
C VAL A 203 -10.98 -5.63 0.08
N GLU A 204 -12.04 -5.49 -0.74
CA GLU A 204 -12.14 -6.14 -2.04
C GLU A 204 -11.05 -5.66 -3.00
N GLY A 205 -10.23 -6.57 -3.46
CA GLY A 205 -9.11 -6.34 -4.35
C GLY A 205 -7.93 -5.59 -3.72
N GLY A 206 -7.99 -5.29 -2.42
CA GLY A 206 -6.96 -4.59 -1.66
C GLY A 206 -5.70 -5.41 -1.40
N PHE A 207 -4.80 -4.84 -0.62
CA PHE A 207 -3.57 -5.50 -0.20
C PHE A 207 -3.85 -6.72 0.69
N ALA A 208 -4.86 -6.62 1.57
CA ALA A 208 -5.22 -7.71 2.47
C ALA A 208 -5.58 -8.99 1.70
N GLU A 209 -6.40 -8.91 0.65
CA GLU A 209 -6.72 -10.08 -0.17
C GLU A 209 -5.47 -10.68 -0.84
N LYS A 210 -4.56 -9.84 -1.33
CA LYS A 210 -3.35 -10.30 -2.03
C LYS A 210 -2.40 -11.05 -1.12
N ILE A 211 -2.12 -10.50 0.05
CA ILE A 211 -1.23 -11.16 1.00
C ILE A 211 -1.88 -12.39 1.63
N SER A 212 -3.20 -12.36 1.89
CA SER A 212 -3.95 -13.51 2.37
C SER A 212 -3.90 -14.68 1.37
N LEU A 213 -4.06 -14.38 0.07
CA LEU A 213 -3.89 -15.39 -0.98
C LEU A 213 -2.45 -15.93 -1.04
N ALA A 214 -1.45 -15.08 -0.84
CA ALA A 214 -0.06 -15.54 -0.77
C ALA A 214 0.16 -16.47 0.43
N ILE A 215 -0.35 -16.09 1.60
CA ILE A 215 -0.27 -16.85 2.85
C ILE A 215 -1.01 -18.19 2.72
N SER A 216 -2.20 -18.23 2.12
CA SER A 216 -3.00 -19.46 1.95
C SER A 216 -2.31 -20.56 1.12
N ARG A 217 -1.26 -20.22 0.39
CA ARG A 217 -0.43 -21.17 -0.38
C ARG A 217 0.78 -21.68 0.40
N LEU A 218 0.95 -21.22 1.63
CA LEU A 218 2.04 -21.60 2.52
C LEU A 218 1.52 -22.60 3.56
N ASP A 219 2.42 -23.45 4.05
CA ASP A 219 2.11 -24.39 5.14
C ASP A 219 2.29 -23.69 6.50
N ILE A 220 1.45 -22.68 6.76
CA ILE A 220 1.38 -21.97 8.03
C ILE A 220 -0.09 -21.74 8.40
N ASP A 221 -0.40 -21.90 9.69
CA ASP A 221 -1.73 -21.64 10.23
C ASP A 221 -1.70 -20.30 11.02
N ILE A 222 -2.30 -19.28 10.42
CA ILE A 222 -2.42 -17.97 11.07
C ILE A 222 -3.82 -17.41 10.91
N LYS A 223 -4.34 -16.80 11.97
CA LYS A 223 -5.56 -16.01 11.90
C LYS A 223 -5.25 -14.68 11.21
N ILE A 224 -6.12 -14.25 10.29
CA ILE A 224 -6.01 -12.96 9.59
C ILE A 224 -7.29 -12.18 9.80
N ASP A 225 -7.16 -10.96 10.29
CA ASP A 225 -8.23 -9.97 10.34
C ASP A 225 -7.83 -8.71 9.58
N VAL A 226 -8.82 -7.94 9.10
CA VAL A 226 -8.59 -6.76 8.28
C VAL A 226 -9.33 -5.55 8.86
N ILE A 227 -8.63 -4.42 8.91
CA ILE A 227 -9.19 -3.11 9.22
C ILE A 227 -8.99 -2.25 7.96
N ALA A 228 -10.08 -2.00 7.24
CA ALA A 228 -10.08 -1.31 5.95
C ALA A 228 -11.33 -0.45 5.80
N LEU A 229 -11.54 0.15 4.62
CA LEU A 229 -12.75 0.90 4.33
C LEU A 229 -13.90 -0.04 3.95
N GLU A 230 -15.06 0.18 4.54
CA GLU A 230 -16.28 -0.60 4.31
C GLU A 230 -17.33 0.18 3.50
N GLU A 231 -17.14 1.49 3.32
CA GLU A 231 -18.07 2.37 2.63
C GLU A 231 -17.36 3.47 1.82
N VAL A 232 -18.13 4.20 1.01
CA VAL A 232 -17.62 5.32 0.19
C VAL A 232 -16.94 6.35 1.10
N PRO A 233 -15.69 6.74 0.78
CA PRO A 233 -14.92 7.64 1.62
C PRO A 233 -15.61 9.01 1.77
N LYS A 234 -15.59 9.52 2.99
CA LYS A 234 -16.14 10.83 3.33
C LYS A 234 -15.14 11.94 3.06
N SER A 235 -15.68 13.15 2.83
CA SER A 235 -14.88 14.38 2.78
C SER A 235 -14.84 15.02 4.16
N GLY A 236 -13.73 15.66 4.49
CA GLY A 236 -13.52 16.36 5.76
C GLY A 236 -12.05 16.69 5.96
N THR A 237 -11.69 17.14 7.14
CA THR A 237 -10.29 17.21 7.56
C THR A 237 -9.70 15.79 7.61
N ASN A 238 -8.40 15.68 7.48
CA ASN A 238 -7.74 14.35 7.49
C ASN A 238 -8.06 13.55 8.77
N GLN A 239 -8.11 14.22 9.92
CA GLN A 239 -8.43 13.57 11.20
C GLN A 239 -9.88 13.08 11.24
N GLU A 240 -10.85 13.91 10.83
CA GLU A 240 -12.27 13.52 10.78
C GLU A 240 -12.48 12.30 9.87
N VAL A 241 -11.79 12.25 8.74
CA VAL A 241 -11.87 11.12 7.80
C VAL A 241 -11.28 9.84 8.40
N LEU A 242 -10.12 9.93 9.07
CA LEU A 242 -9.53 8.77 9.77
C LEU A 242 -10.44 8.27 10.90
N ASP A 243 -11.00 9.18 11.71
CA ASP A 243 -11.90 8.82 12.81
C ASP A 243 -13.18 8.17 12.30
N TYR A 244 -13.78 8.75 11.25
CA TYR A 244 -15.02 8.24 10.65
C TYR A 244 -14.85 6.81 10.12
N HIS A 245 -13.75 6.54 9.40
CA HIS A 245 -13.49 5.22 8.82
C HIS A 245 -12.82 4.24 9.81
N GLY A 246 -12.62 4.64 11.06
CA GLY A 246 -12.04 3.76 12.08
C GLY A 246 -10.56 3.48 11.87
N LEU A 247 -9.82 4.43 11.25
CA LEU A 247 -8.40 4.33 10.90
C LEU A 247 -7.51 5.28 11.72
N SER A 248 -8.06 6.03 12.67
CA SER A 248 -7.27 6.76 13.67
C SER A 248 -6.73 5.82 14.75
N SER A 249 -5.70 6.24 15.46
CA SER A 249 -5.00 5.43 16.46
C SER A 249 -5.93 4.86 17.54
N GLU A 250 -6.86 5.66 18.05
CA GLU A 250 -7.85 5.22 19.04
C GLU A 250 -8.81 4.18 18.44
N LYS A 251 -9.29 4.44 17.21
CA LYS A 251 -10.22 3.54 16.53
C LYS A 251 -9.57 2.22 16.12
N ILE A 252 -8.31 2.25 15.68
CA ILE A 252 -7.52 1.04 15.41
C ILE A 252 -7.37 0.23 16.70
N LYS A 253 -7.02 0.87 17.83
CA LYS A 253 -6.96 0.20 19.14
C LYS A 253 -8.29 -0.46 19.50
N GLU A 254 -9.42 0.29 19.42
CA GLU A 254 -10.75 -0.23 19.73
C GLU A 254 -11.09 -1.47 18.90
N LYS A 255 -10.86 -1.41 17.57
CA LYS A 255 -11.08 -2.54 16.66
C LYS A 255 -10.18 -3.74 17.01
N ILE A 256 -8.89 -3.52 17.26
CA ILE A 256 -7.96 -4.59 17.66
C ILE A 256 -8.43 -5.27 18.94
N LEU A 257 -8.80 -4.50 19.97
CA LEU A 257 -9.32 -5.08 21.22
C LEU A 257 -10.56 -5.94 20.99
N SER A 258 -11.46 -5.54 20.09
CA SER A 258 -12.65 -6.33 19.75
C SER A 258 -12.34 -7.62 18.98
N LEU A 259 -11.25 -7.65 18.19
CA LEU A 259 -10.83 -8.81 17.40
C LEU A 259 -10.09 -9.89 18.22
N ILE A 260 -9.46 -9.50 19.32
CA ILE A 260 -8.65 -10.39 20.16
C ILE A 260 -9.36 -10.81 21.46
N GLN A 261 -10.45 -10.14 21.84
CA GLN A 261 -11.29 -10.60 22.94
C GLN A 261 -12.13 -11.80 22.49
N PRO A 262 -12.24 -12.83 23.31
CA PRO A 262 -13.02 -14.03 22.99
C PRO A 262 -14.53 -13.77 22.93
#